data_15acfa2dc8897a4bf56bc9d2e0f0b044
#
_entry.id   15acfa2dc8897a4bf56bc9d2e0f0b044
#
_cell.length_a   1.000
_cell.length_b   1.000
_cell.length_c   1.000
_cell.angle_alpha   90.00
_cell.angle_beta   90.00
_cell.angle_gamma   90.00
#
_symmetry.space_group_name_H-M   'P 1'
#
loop_
_entity.id
_entity.type
_entity.pdbx_description
1 polymer ?
#
loop_
_entity_poly.entity_id
_entity_poly.type
_entity_poly.pdbx_seq_one_letter_code
_entity_poly.pdbx_strand_id
1 'polypeptide(L)'
;MIRASLHGCQPEMDDNEIVIAYREKRHGTCFRLLHDRYASKIYGKALTMLKKESDAKDATQEIFTKIFLSLGKFQGQSKFSTWVYSVTYNYCIDIIRKEKRSRDIFADEIENPPDTEVAEVSDEALTTMKVNELREVLRKISETDRRLLLLKYKDGVRIKDIARMFDKNESAVKMQLKRAKEKAKRKHEEIFGTNREL
;
A
#
# COMPACT_ATOMS: atom_id res chain seq x y z
N MET A 1 -28.72 16.62 9.17
CA MET A 1 -28.13 17.94 9.57
C MET A 1 -26.91 17.67 10.43
N ILE A 2 -25.70 17.80 9.87
CA ILE A 2 -24.44 17.59 10.59
C ILE A 2 -24.22 18.80 11.47
N ARG A 3 -24.23 18.63 12.78
CA ARG A 3 -23.87 19.67 13.75
C ARG A 3 -22.38 20.01 13.59
N ALA A 4 -22.06 20.95 12.70
CA ALA A 4 -20.76 21.59 12.70
C ALA A 4 -20.69 22.49 13.94
N SER A 5 -20.09 21.97 15.00
CA SER A 5 -19.86 22.70 16.23
C SER A 5 -18.92 23.88 15.97
N LEU A 6 -19.17 25.05 16.58
CA LEU A 6 -18.34 26.26 16.51
C LEU A 6 -16.90 26.06 17.03
N HIS A 7 -16.56 24.90 17.56
CA HIS A 7 -15.32 24.58 18.30
C HIS A 7 -14.34 23.66 17.55
N GLY A 8 -14.47 23.48 16.23
CA GLY A 8 -13.56 22.61 15.47
C GLY A 8 -13.95 21.12 15.49
N CYS A 9 -13.04 20.25 15.03
CA CYS A 9 -13.27 18.81 14.99
C CYS A 9 -13.09 18.16 16.35
N GLN A 10 -13.91 17.14 16.65
CA GLN A 10 -13.91 16.40 17.91
C GLN A 10 -13.35 14.99 17.72
N PRO A 11 -12.77 14.35 18.77
CA PRO A 11 -12.16 13.05 18.68
C PRO A 11 -13.11 11.92 18.25
N GLU A 12 -14.41 12.06 18.52
CA GLU A 12 -15.45 11.06 18.22
C GLU A 12 -15.87 11.05 16.75
N MET A 13 -15.56 12.12 16.01
CA MET A 13 -15.87 12.23 14.58
C MET A 13 -15.12 11.17 13.77
N ASP A 14 -15.77 10.60 12.78
CA ASP A 14 -15.07 9.72 11.84
C ASP A 14 -14.16 10.52 10.89
N ASP A 15 -13.26 9.83 10.20
CA ASP A 15 -12.26 10.48 9.34
C ASP A 15 -12.90 11.28 8.19
N ASN A 16 -14.05 10.83 7.65
CA ASN A 16 -14.73 11.54 6.56
C ASN A 16 -15.40 12.81 7.09
N GLU A 17 -16.01 12.73 8.26
CA GLU A 17 -16.60 13.90 8.95
C GLU A 17 -15.52 14.96 9.24
N ILE A 18 -14.35 14.53 9.73
CA ILE A 18 -13.21 15.43 9.98
C ILE A 18 -12.74 16.10 8.69
N VAL A 19 -12.63 15.32 7.60
CA VAL A 19 -12.21 15.86 6.30
C VAL A 19 -13.22 16.85 5.74
N ILE A 20 -14.53 16.56 5.85
CA ILE A 20 -15.58 17.48 5.41
C ILE A 20 -15.50 18.79 6.22
N ALA A 21 -15.43 18.70 7.55
CA ALA A 21 -15.31 19.87 8.43
C ALA A 21 -14.05 20.69 8.13
N TYR A 22 -12.92 20.02 7.86
CA TYR A 22 -11.68 20.70 7.44
C TYR A 22 -11.85 21.46 6.13
N ARG A 23 -12.52 20.87 5.15
CA ARG A 23 -12.77 21.52 3.84
C ARG A 23 -13.65 22.77 3.95
N GLU A 24 -14.65 22.72 4.83
CA GLU A 24 -15.58 23.84 5.02
C GLU A 24 -14.93 25.03 5.77
N LYS A 25 -14.20 24.75 6.82
CA LYS A 25 -13.72 25.78 7.76
C LYS A 25 -12.20 25.80 7.99
N ARG A 26 -11.43 24.88 7.41
CA ARG A 26 -9.97 24.75 7.57
C ARG A 26 -9.48 24.82 9.02
N HIS A 27 -10.22 24.25 9.96
CA HIS A 27 -9.81 24.23 11.36
C HIS A 27 -8.55 23.40 11.58
N GLY A 28 -7.50 23.99 12.15
CA GLY A 28 -6.26 23.29 12.47
C GLY A 28 -6.45 22.09 13.40
N THR A 29 -7.48 22.13 14.27
CA THR A 29 -7.88 21.00 15.13
C THR A 29 -8.26 19.76 14.34
N CYS A 30 -8.88 19.89 13.17
CA CYS A 30 -9.26 18.77 12.32
C CYS A 30 -8.04 18.06 11.76
N PHE A 31 -7.05 18.81 11.27
CA PHE A 31 -5.82 18.23 10.79
C PHE A 31 -5.01 17.57 11.92
N ARG A 32 -4.97 18.18 13.10
CA ARG A 32 -4.32 17.63 14.28
C ARG A 32 -4.90 16.26 14.66
N LEU A 33 -6.23 16.11 14.67
CA LEU A 33 -6.87 14.83 14.94
C LEU A 33 -6.49 13.76 13.89
N LEU A 34 -6.47 14.11 12.61
CA LEU A 34 -6.01 13.19 11.57
C LEU A 34 -4.52 12.84 11.74
N HIS A 35 -3.69 13.83 12.06
CA HIS A 35 -2.28 13.61 12.35
C HIS A 35 -2.12 12.59 13.49
N ASP A 36 -2.76 12.80 14.61
CA ASP A 36 -2.65 11.95 15.79
C ASP A 36 -3.13 10.51 15.53
N ARG A 37 -4.19 10.34 14.73
CA ARG A 37 -4.69 9.02 14.32
C ARG A 37 -3.78 8.25 13.39
N TYR A 38 -3.03 8.95 12.56
CA TYR A 38 -2.28 8.33 11.46
C TYR A 38 -0.77 8.35 11.63
N ALA A 39 -0.21 9.13 12.56
CA ALA A 39 1.24 9.29 12.72
C ALA A 39 1.95 7.95 12.93
N SER A 40 1.51 7.15 13.89
CA SER A 40 2.10 5.85 14.16
C SER A 40 1.94 4.85 12.98
N LYS A 41 0.80 4.91 12.28
CA LYS A 41 0.51 4.04 11.13
C LYS A 41 1.38 4.38 9.93
N ILE A 42 1.53 5.68 9.64
CA ILE A 42 2.39 6.19 8.56
C ILE A 42 3.84 5.85 8.86
N TYR A 43 4.32 6.17 10.07
CA TYR A 43 5.68 5.86 10.50
C TYR A 43 6.00 4.36 10.43
N GLY A 44 5.14 3.51 10.99
CA GLY A 44 5.33 2.06 10.96
C GLY A 44 5.36 1.50 9.53
N LYS A 45 4.53 2.05 8.62
CA LYS A 45 4.56 1.67 7.20
C LYS A 45 5.83 2.16 6.51
N ALA A 46 6.23 3.40 6.72
CA ALA A 46 7.47 3.97 6.19
C ALA A 46 8.69 3.17 6.67
N LEU A 47 8.78 2.87 7.97
CA LEU A 47 9.86 2.07 8.54
C LEU A 47 9.92 0.65 7.94
N THR A 48 8.77 0.02 7.74
CA THR A 48 8.70 -1.30 7.07
C THR A 48 9.24 -1.25 5.65
N MET A 49 9.01 -0.15 4.92
CA MET A 49 9.40 0.00 3.52
C MET A 49 10.84 0.49 3.35
N LEU A 50 11.25 1.51 4.11
CA LEU A 50 12.54 2.17 3.96
C LEU A 50 13.66 1.51 4.78
N LYS A 51 13.31 0.75 5.83
CA LYS A 51 14.24 -0.01 6.68
C LYS A 51 15.12 0.82 7.63
N LYS A 52 15.26 2.12 7.42
CA LYS A 52 16.04 3.03 8.25
C LYS A 52 15.11 3.96 9.03
N GLU A 53 15.39 4.16 10.31
CA GLU A 53 14.57 5.01 11.18
C GLU A 53 14.62 6.49 10.80
N SER A 54 15.81 7.00 10.44
CA SER A 54 15.97 8.37 9.97
C SER A 54 15.06 8.65 8.77
N ASP A 55 15.20 7.80 7.74
CA ASP A 55 14.46 7.95 6.49
C ASP A 55 12.93 7.78 6.73
N ALA A 56 12.54 6.91 7.67
CA ALA A 56 11.14 6.75 8.04
C ALA A 56 10.56 7.96 8.78
N LYS A 57 11.34 8.61 9.64
CA LYS A 57 10.96 9.86 10.33
C LYS A 57 10.78 10.99 9.33
N ASP A 58 11.76 11.21 8.46
CA ASP A 58 11.72 12.25 7.43
C ASP A 58 10.56 12.00 6.45
N ALA A 59 10.41 10.77 5.98
CA ALA A 59 9.28 10.38 5.13
C ALA A 59 7.92 10.64 5.80
N THR A 60 7.81 10.40 7.11
CA THR A 60 6.55 10.65 7.84
C THR A 60 6.19 12.13 7.82
N GLN A 61 7.13 13.02 8.04
CA GLN A 61 6.90 14.48 8.00
C GLN A 61 6.48 14.94 6.60
N GLU A 62 7.20 14.49 5.58
CA GLU A 62 6.90 14.83 4.20
C GLU A 62 5.54 14.28 3.72
N ILE A 63 5.18 13.07 4.16
CA ILE A 63 3.87 12.47 3.87
C ILE A 63 2.76 13.32 4.51
N PHE A 64 2.92 13.78 5.75
CA PHE A 64 1.94 14.66 6.36
C PHE A 64 1.84 16.01 5.65
N THR A 65 2.93 16.56 5.19
CA THR A 65 2.93 17.77 4.36
C THR A 65 2.12 17.56 3.08
N LYS A 66 2.33 16.42 2.39
CA LYS A 66 1.55 16.05 1.19
C LYS A 66 0.07 15.84 1.51
N ILE A 67 -0.25 15.17 2.61
CA ILE A 67 -1.64 14.99 3.08
C ILE A 67 -2.28 16.35 3.33
N PHE A 68 -1.63 17.24 4.06
CA PHE A 68 -2.12 18.59 4.37
C PHE A 68 -2.43 19.38 3.10
N LEU A 69 -1.49 19.43 2.16
CA LEU A 69 -1.64 20.17 0.90
C LEU A 69 -2.73 19.59 -0.02
N SER A 70 -2.99 18.31 0.08
CA SER A 70 -3.96 17.61 -0.80
C SER A 70 -5.28 17.26 -0.11
N LEU A 71 -5.41 17.49 1.20
CA LEU A 71 -6.62 17.16 1.96
C LEU A 71 -7.88 17.85 1.42
N GLY A 72 -7.74 19.10 0.98
CA GLY A 72 -8.83 19.85 0.35
C GLY A 72 -9.31 19.26 -0.98
N LYS A 73 -8.49 18.46 -1.65
CA LYS A 73 -8.79 17.77 -2.93
C LYS A 73 -9.32 16.34 -2.74
N PHE A 74 -9.34 15.84 -1.52
CA PHE A 74 -9.87 14.50 -1.24
C PHE A 74 -11.38 14.45 -1.48
N GLN A 75 -11.82 13.68 -2.46
CA GLN A 75 -13.21 13.65 -2.92
C GLN A 75 -14.07 12.57 -2.27
N GLY A 76 -13.59 11.87 -1.23
CA GLY A 76 -14.35 10.80 -0.56
C GLY A 76 -14.60 9.55 -1.42
N GLN A 77 -13.93 9.41 -2.58
CA GLN A 77 -14.10 8.25 -3.48
C GLN A 77 -13.56 6.94 -2.90
N SER A 78 -12.85 7.00 -1.78
CA SER A 78 -12.36 5.87 -1.00
C SER A 78 -12.48 6.21 0.49
N LYS A 79 -12.28 5.22 1.38
CA LYS A 79 -12.07 5.52 2.80
C LYS A 79 -10.82 6.40 2.94
N PHE A 80 -10.86 7.37 3.85
CA PHE A 80 -9.73 8.25 4.10
C PHE A 80 -8.45 7.46 4.46
N SER A 81 -8.58 6.42 5.28
CA SER A 81 -7.47 5.50 5.61
C SER A 81 -6.79 4.90 4.38
N THR A 82 -7.57 4.48 3.37
CA THR A 82 -7.05 3.95 2.10
C THR A 82 -6.29 5.03 1.32
N TRP A 83 -6.79 6.25 1.33
CA TRP A 83 -6.13 7.36 0.65
C TRP A 83 -4.81 7.73 1.33
N VAL A 84 -4.79 7.86 2.66
CA VAL A 84 -3.55 8.07 3.45
C VAL A 84 -2.53 6.97 3.17
N TYR A 85 -2.99 5.71 3.15
CA TYR A 85 -2.12 4.58 2.81
C TYR A 85 -1.52 4.72 1.41
N SER A 86 -2.31 5.14 0.42
CA SER A 86 -1.84 5.36 -0.95
C SER A 86 -0.78 6.46 -1.02
N VAL A 87 -0.99 7.59 -0.33
CA VAL A 87 0.00 8.68 -0.25
C VAL A 87 1.30 8.19 0.37
N THR A 88 1.19 7.47 1.50
CA THR A 88 2.35 6.90 2.21
C THR A 88 3.12 5.92 1.33
N TYR A 89 2.41 5.00 0.71
CA TYR A 89 3.01 3.97 -0.15
C TYR A 89 3.75 4.59 -1.33
N ASN A 90 3.08 5.48 -2.08
CA ASN A 90 3.68 6.11 -3.25
C ASN A 90 4.92 6.93 -2.89
N TYR A 91 4.88 7.69 -1.81
CA TYR A 91 6.04 8.45 -1.34
C TYR A 91 7.23 7.54 -1.02
N CYS A 92 7.03 6.47 -0.27
CA CYS A 92 8.09 5.52 0.06
C CYS A 92 8.65 4.81 -1.19
N ILE A 93 7.79 4.47 -2.16
CA ILE A 93 8.21 3.87 -3.42
C ILE A 93 9.08 4.83 -4.22
N ASP A 94 8.72 6.10 -4.27
CA ASP A 94 9.51 7.10 -5.00
C ASP A 94 10.92 7.25 -4.41
N ILE A 95 11.04 7.22 -3.06
CA ILE A 95 12.35 7.19 -2.38
C ILE A 95 13.14 5.95 -2.82
N ILE A 96 12.54 4.75 -2.69
CA ILE A 96 13.21 3.49 -3.04
C ILE A 96 13.66 3.47 -4.50
N ARG A 97 12.80 3.95 -5.42
CA ARG A 97 13.14 4.05 -6.85
C ARG A 97 14.28 5.04 -7.11
N LYS A 98 14.28 6.18 -6.40
CA LYS A 98 15.34 7.19 -6.50
C LYS A 98 16.66 6.64 -5.99
N GLU A 99 16.66 5.97 -4.85
CA GLU A 99 17.87 5.31 -4.29
C GLU A 99 18.36 4.20 -5.23
N LYS A 100 17.47 3.42 -5.80
CA LYS A 100 17.83 2.38 -6.76
C LYS A 100 18.50 2.97 -8.00
N ARG A 101 17.91 3.99 -8.61
CA ARG A 101 18.51 4.68 -9.77
C ARG A 101 19.88 5.27 -9.47
N SER A 102 20.09 5.84 -8.28
CA SER A 102 21.42 6.37 -7.91
C SER A 102 22.46 5.29 -7.66
N ARG A 103 22.04 4.04 -7.39
CA ARG A 103 22.95 2.88 -7.33
C ARG A 103 23.14 2.21 -8.69
N ASP A 104 22.07 2.19 -9.52
CA ASP A 104 22.01 1.49 -10.81
C ASP A 104 22.51 2.36 -11.99
N ILE A 105 23.29 3.45 -11.73
CA ILE A 105 24.09 4.10 -12.76
C ILE A 105 25.11 3.09 -13.40
N PHE A 106 25.16 1.86 -12.86
CA PHE A 106 26.02 0.77 -13.30
C PHE A 106 25.35 -0.59 -13.56
N ALA A 107 24.03 -0.68 -13.74
CA ALA A 107 23.41 -1.97 -14.06
C ALA A 107 22.15 -1.85 -14.92
N ASP A 108 22.24 -2.49 -16.08
CA ASP A 108 21.23 -2.55 -17.15
C ASP A 108 19.89 -3.19 -16.76
N GLU A 109 18.91 -2.83 -17.59
CA GLU A 109 17.52 -3.26 -17.77
C GLU A 109 17.13 -4.64 -17.22
N ILE A 110 15.99 -4.66 -16.50
CA ILE A 110 15.25 -5.91 -16.24
C ILE A 110 14.07 -5.96 -17.22
N GLU A 111 14.23 -6.83 -18.21
CA GLU A 111 13.22 -7.22 -19.21
C GLU A 111 11.90 -7.70 -18.58
N ASN A 112 10.81 -7.31 -19.20
CA ASN A 112 9.49 -7.92 -18.98
C ASN A 112 9.48 -9.32 -19.61
N PRO A 113 9.22 -10.39 -18.84
CA PRO A 113 9.10 -11.72 -19.43
C PRO A 113 7.82 -11.85 -20.27
N PRO A 114 7.86 -12.65 -21.36
CA PRO A 114 6.76 -12.79 -22.31
C PRO A 114 5.50 -13.42 -21.71
N ASP A 115 4.37 -13.13 -22.34
CA ASP A 115 3.05 -13.65 -22.00
C ASP A 115 3.00 -15.18 -22.20
N THR A 116 2.91 -15.90 -21.10
CA THR A 116 2.56 -17.32 -21.11
C THR A 116 1.13 -17.45 -20.59
N GLU A 117 0.30 -18.22 -21.27
CA GLU A 117 -1.05 -18.57 -20.79
C GLU A 117 -0.98 -19.25 -19.43
N VAL A 118 -1.74 -18.72 -18.49
CA VAL A 118 -1.57 -19.05 -17.10
C VAL A 118 -2.91 -19.46 -16.51
N ALA A 119 -2.97 -20.69 -15.94
CA ALA A 119 -4.16 -21.27 -15.32
C ALA A 119 -4.68 -20.38 -14.15
N GLU A 120 -5.96 -20.46 -13.86
CA GLU A 120 -6.58 -19.60 -12.83
C GLU A 120 -6.31 -20.16 -11.43
N VAL A 121 -5.50 -19.46 -10.63
CA VAL A 121 -5.25 -19.79 -9.22
C VAL A 121 -6.30 -19.11 -8.36
N SER A 122 -7.06 -19.88 -7.57
CA SER A 122 -8.09 -19.32 -6.68
C SER A 122 -7.48 -18.55 -5.51
N ASP A 123 -8.24 -17.60 -4.95
CA ASP A 123 -7.81 -16.83 -3.79
C ASP A 123 -7.65 -17.71 -2.54
N GLU A 124 -8.40 -18.84 -2.47
CA GLU A 124 -8.33 -19.83 -1.39
C GLU A 124 -6.96 -20.51 -1.30
N ALA A 125 -6.28 -20.73 -2.44
CA ALA A 125 -4.96 -21.35 -2.45
C ALA A 125 -3.91 -20.57 -1.65
N LEU A 126 -4.03 -19.25 -1.53
CA LEU A 126 -3.15 -18.43 -0.69
C LEU A 126 -3.56 -18.41 0.78
N THR A 127 -4.86 -18.54 1.05
CA THR A 127 -5.38 -18.50 2.44
C THR A 127 -5.16 -19.82 3.18
N THR A 128 -4.97 -20.93 2.47
CA THR A 128 -4.70 -22.24 3.08
C THR A 128 -3.23 -22.47 3.45
N MET A 129 -2.31 -21.62 2.97
CA MET A 129 -0.90 -21.69 3.35
C MET A 129 -0.70 -21.34 4.82
N LYS A 130 0.13 -22.11 5.54
CA LYS A 130 0.55 -21.74 6.89
C LYS A 130 1.28 -20.40 6.85
N VAL A 131 1.10 -19.57 7.88
CA VAL A 131 1.64 -18.18 7.92
C VAL A 131 3.15 -18.14 7.70
N ASN A 132 3.89 -19.12 8.22
CA ASN A 132 5.34 -19.18 8.06
C ASN A 132 5.73 -19.57 6.62
N GLU A 133 5.02 -20.50 6.01
CA GLU A 133 5.21 -20.91 4.61
C GLU A 133 4.93 -19.72 3.67
N LEU A 134 3.80 -19.02 3.88
CA LEU A 134 3.48 -17.83 3.10
C LEU A 134 4.56 -16.74 3.22
N ARG A 135 5.09 -16.52 4.43
CA ARG A 135 6.17 -15.55 4.66
C ARG A 135 7.43 -15.91 3.87
N GLU A 136 7.78 -17.19 3.83
CA GLU A 136 8.93 -17.70 3.08
C GLU A 136 8.73 -17.53 1.57
N VAL A 137 7.58 -17.93 1.05
CA VAL A 137 7.20 -17.74 -0.36
C VAL A 137 7.26 -16.25 -0.76
N LEU A 138 6.69 -15.38 0.06
CA LEU A 138 6.70 -13.93 -0.21
C LEU A 138 8.13 -13.34 -0.26
N ARG A 139 9.11 -13.95 0.39
CA ARG A 139 10.53 -13.54 0.29
C ARG A 139 11.17 -13.95 -1.04
N LYS A 140 10.66 -15.00 -1.68
CA LYS A 140 11.23 -15.61 -2.89
C LYS A 140 10.61 -15.12 -4.21
N ILE A 141 9.50 -14.37 -4.15
CA ILE A 141 8.91 -13.71 -5.32
C ILE A 141 9.41 -12.26 -5.45
N SER A 142 9.22 -11.68 -6.64
CA SER A 142 9.64 -10.29 -6.90
C SER A 142 9.01 -9.32 -5.90
N GLU A 143 9.70 -8.23 -5.63
CA GLU A 143 9.20 -7.21 -4.70
C GLU A 143 7.87 -6.60 -5.18
N THR A 144 7.73 -6.41 -6.49
CA THR A 144 6.49 -5.90 -7.10
C THR A 144 5.33 -6.85 -6.90
N ASP A 145 5.51 -8.16 -7.16
CA ASP A 145 4.49 -9.17 -6.97
C ASP A 145 4.10 -9.31 -5.49
N ARG A 146 5.09 -9.34 -4.61
CA ARG A 146 4.87 -9.36 -3.16
C ARG A 146 4.04 -8.17 -2.69
N ARG A 147 4.37 -6.96 -3.15
CA ARG A 147 3.64 -5.74 -2.80
C ARG A 147 2.20 -5.78 -3.26
N LEU A 148 1.96 -6.22 -4.50
CA LEU A 148 0.60 -6.38 -5.04
C LEU A 148 -0.25 -7.34 -4.20
N LEU A 149 0.31 -8.50 -3.84
CA LEU A 149 -0.38 -9.48 -3.01
C LEU A 149 -0.66 -8.92 -1.61
N LEU A 150 0.30 -8.27 -0.97
CA LEU A 150 0.10 -7.67 0.35
C LEU A 150 -0.95 -6.57 0.33
N LEU A 151 -0.93 -5.67 -0.66
CA LEU A 151 -1.94 -4.63 -0.80
C LEU A 151 -3.34 -5.21 -0.94
N LYS A 152 -3.50 -6.24 -1.77
CA LYS A 152 -4.81 -6.83 -2.04
C LYS A 152 -5.30 -7.69 -0.88
N TYR A 153 -4.48 -8.61 -0.37
CA TYR A 153 -4.94 -9.66 0.55
C TYR A 153 -4.69 -9.37 2.02
N LYS A 154 -3.60 -8.67 2.36
CA LYS A 154 -3.32 -8.28 3.74
C LYS A 154 -3.98 -6.95 4.10
N ASP A 155 -3.82 -5.94 3.24
CA ASP A 155 -4.27 -4.57 3.53
C ASP A 155 -5.69 -4.29 2.98
N GLY A 156 -6.31 -5.23 2.25
CA GLY A 156 -7.67 -5.16 1.74
C GLY A 156 -7.92 -4.02 0.74
N VAL A 157 -6.86 -3.52 0.08
CA VAL A 157 -6.97 -2.39 -0.85
C VAL A 157 -7.74 -2.82 -2.10
N ARG A 158 -8.70 -1.99 -2.56
CA ARG A 158 -9.49 -2.28 -3.76
C ARG A 158 -8.63 -2.17 -5.01
N ILE A 159 -8.89 -3.00 -6.02
CA ILE A 159 -8.15 -3.01 -7.29
C ILE A 159 -8.09 -1.62 -7.93
N LYS A 160 -9.18 -0.88 -7.93
CA LYS A 160 -9.28 0.51 -8.40
C LYS A 160 -8.25 1.44 -7.70
N ASP A 161 -8.06 1.27 -6.39
CA ASP A 161 -7.12 2.09 -5.64
C ASP A 161 -5.67 1.62 -5.87
N ILE A 162 -5.43 0.31 -6.00
CA ILE A 162 -4.14 -0.25 -6.42
C ILE A 162 -3.77 0.26 -7.82
N ALA A 163 -4.72 0.28 -8.75
CA ALA A 163 -4.50 0.79 -10.11
C ALA A 163 -4.00 2.24 -10.10
N ARG A 164 -4.62 3.10 -9.28
CA ARG A 164 -4.16 4.48 -9.09
C ARG A 164 -2.77 4.56 -8.44
N MET A 165 -2.49 3.69 -7.44
CA MET A 165 -1.18 3.65 -6.76
C MET A 165 -0.03 3.29 -7.70
N PHE A 166 -0.29 2.46 -8.70
CA PHE A 166 0.71 1.97 -9.65
C PHE A 166 0.68 2.71 -11.00
N ASP A 167 -0.19 3.72 -11.14
CA ASP A 167 -0.43 4.42 -12.40
C ASP A 167 -0.74 3.44 -13.55
N LYS A 168 -1.69 2.53 -13.29
CA LYS A 168 -2.13 1.48 -14.22
C LYS A 168 -3.64 1.42 -14.29
N ASN A 169 -4.17 0.82 -15.36
CA ASN A 169 -5.59 0.49 -15.40
C ASN A 169 -5.92 -0.75 -14.56
N GLU A 170 -7.20 -0.90 -14.22
CA GLU A 170 -7.65 -2.01 -13.35
C GLU A 170 -7.42 -3.40 -13.99
N SER A 171 -7.53 -3.50 -15.32
CA SER A 171 -7.29 -4.74 -16.04
C SER A 171 -5.83 -5.19 -15.95
N ALA A 172 -4.88 -4.25 -16.10
CA ALA A 172 -3.46 -4.55 -15.91
C ALA A 172 -3.15 -5.00 -14.48
N VAL A 173 -3.76 -4.35 -13.47
CA VAL A 173 -3.60 -4.77 -12.07
C VAL A 173 -4.17 -6.16 -11.81
N LYS A 174 -5.36 -6.47 -12.35
CA LYS A 174 -5.95 -7.82 -12.26
C LYS A 174 -5.03 -8.87 -12.87
N MET A 175 -4.50 -8.60 -14.06
CA MET A 175 -3.56 -9.50 -14.73
C MET A 175 -2.28 -9.70 -13.91
N GLN A 176 -1.70 -8.62 -13.38
CA GLN A 176 -0.51 -8.73 -12.53
C GLN A 176 -0.78 -9.48 -11.22
N LEU A 177 -1.95 -9.27 -10.59
CA LEU A 177 -2.35 -10.05 -9.40
C LEU A 177 -2.48 -11.53 -9.73
N LYS A 178 -3.07 -11.89 -10.88
CA LYS A 178 -3.15 -13.27 -11.35
C LYS A 178 -1.76 -13.89 -11.44
N ARG A 179 -0.85 -13.26 -12.19
CA ARG A 179 0.55 -13.72 -12.35
C ARG A 179 1.30 -13.81 -11.01
N ALA A 180 1.10 -12.85 -10.10
CA ALA A 180 1.74 -12.86 -8.79
C ALA A 180 1.25 -14.04 -7.92
N LYS A 181 -0.05 -14.37 -7.95
CA LYS A 181 -0.60 -15.56 -7.27
C LYS A 181 0.04 -16.86 -7.77
N GLU A 182 0.15 -17.00 -9.06
CA GLU A 182 0.71 -18.19 -9.69
C GLU A 182 2.20 -18.37 -9.40
N LYS A 183 2.96 -17.28 -9.43
CA LYS A 183 4.36 -17.31 -8.99
C LYS A 183 4.46 -17.71 -7.53
N ALA A 184 3.60 -17.19 -6.67
CA ALA A 184 3.57 -17.56 -5.26
C ALA A 184 3.23 -19.04 -5.07
N LYS A 185 2.23 -19.57 -5.81
CA LYS A 185 1.87 -20.99 -5.77
C LYS A 185 3.02 -21.89 -6.21
N ARG A 186 3.64 -21.61 -7.37
CA ARG A 186 4.82 -22.37 -7.83
C ARG A 186 5.95 -22.35 -6.81
N LYS A 187 6.26 -21.19 -6.23
CA LYS A 187 7.29 -21.10 -5.19
C LYS A 187 6.95 -21.87 -3.92
N HIS A 188 5.69 -21.94 -3.56
CA HIS A 188 5.23 -22.79 -2.46
C HIS A 188 5.44 -24.28 -2.77
N GLU A 189 5.03 -24.71 -3.96
CA GLU A 189 5.22 -26.08 -4.42
C GLU A 189 6.71 -26.48 -4.50
N GLU A 190 7.57 -25.58 -5.01
CA GLU A 190 9.02 -25.77 -5.06
C GLU A 190 9.66 -25.91 -3.66
N ILE A 191 9.19 -25.15 -2.67
CA ILE A 191 9.81 -25.12 -1.34
C ILE A 191 9.23 -26.18 -0.42
N PHE A 192 7.92 -26.43 -0.51
CA PHE A 192 7.18 -27.26 0.44
C PHE A 192 6.47 -28.46 -0.18
N GLY A 193 6.42 -28.55 -1.52
CA GLY A 193 5.72 -29.64 -2.25
C GLY A 193 6.41 -30.99 -2.13
N THR A 194 7.71 -31.02 -1.90
CA THR A 194 8.52 -32.24 -1.79
C THR A 194 8.31 -32.98 -0.46
N ASN A 195 7.61 -32.41 0.51
CA ASN A 195 7.41 -33.03 1.85
C ASN A 195 6.01 -33.65 2.05
N ARG A 196 5.22 -33.88 1.00
CA ARG A 196 3.90 -34.52 1.11
C ARG A 196 3.83 -35.97 0.65
N GLU A 197 4.96 -36.54 0.26
CA GLU A 197 5.09 -37.96 -0.03
C GLU A 197 6.08 -38.63 0.96
N LEU A 198 5.65 -38.78 2.22
CA LEU A 198 6.15 -39.80 3.15
C LEU A 198 5.10 -40.09 4.22
#